data_98c18531d7c842134bc121830c89b2c0
#
_entry.id   98c18531d7c842134bc121830c89b2c0
#
_cell.length_a   1.000
_cell.length_b   1.000
_cell.length_c   1.000
_cell.angle_alpha   90.00
_cell.angle_beta   90.00
_cell.angle_gamma   90.00
#
_symmetry.space_group_name_H-M   'P 1'
#
loop_
_entity.id
_entity.type
_entity.pdbx_description
1 polymer ?
#
loop_
_entity_poly.entity_id
_entity_poly.type
_entity_poly.pdbx_seq_one_letter_code
_entity_poly.pdbx_strand_id
1 'polypeptide(L)'
;GKKACLIMGGLAWAFFQTLPVVLRLLGWFPENDDTISFAGFETNTILPLLVAVKVIQGFATAQANVGYGSMMADVCDEHEYQTGRRQEGAYFAAVAFSAKATSGLGTVIAGFALQLINWPVGPHIQTAADVPPETLMNMGLVYGPIIASLGFISVIFYTQYRLTAERHTEML
;
A
#
# COMPACT_ATOMS: atom_id res chain seq x y z
N GLY A 1 12.43 -9.55 14.27
CA GLY A 1 12.93 -8.19 14.58
C GLY A 1 12.14 -7.12 13.83
N LYS A 2 12.24 -5.85 14.24
CA LYS A 2 11.52 -4.68 13.70
C LYS A 2 11.63 -4.56 12.17
N LYS A 3 12.86 -4.69 11.64
CA LYS A 3 13.14 -4.69 10.19
C LYS A 3 12.40 -5.81 9.44
N ALA A 4 12.34 -7.01 10.00
CA ALA A 4 11.63 -8.12 9.39
C ALA A 4 10.11 -7.85 9.34
N CYS A 5 9.52 -7.29 10.41
CA CYS A 5 8.12 -6.89 10.43
C CYS A 5 7.80 -5.87 9.32
N LEU A 6 8.65 -4.87 9.13
CA LEU A 6 8.47 -3.86 8.09
C LEU A 6 8.57 -4.46 6.69
N ILE A 7 9.59 -5.29 6.44
CA ILE A 7 9.79 -5.93 5.12
C ILE A 7 8.65 -6.91 4.82
N MET A 8 8.30 -7.78 5.77
CA MET A 8 7.21 -8.75 5.58
C MET A 8 5.86 -8.06 5.37
N GLY A 9 5.57 -7.01 6.15
CA GLY A 9 4.36 -6.22 6.00
C GLY A 9 4.30 -5.53 4.63
N GLY A 10 5.40 -4.95 4.17
CA GLY A 10 5.51 -4.32 2.84
C GLY A 10 5.34 -5.31 1.69
N LEU A 11 5.99 -6.48 1.78
CA LEU A 11 5.84 -7.54 0.77
C LEU A 11 4.43 -8.11 0.76
N ALA A 12 3.83 -8.37 1.92
CA ALA A 12 2.46 -8.84 2.02
C ALA A 12 1.48 -7.80 1.44
N TRP A 13 1.69 -6.52 1.75
CA TRP A 13 0.88 -5.45 1.18
C TRP A 13 0.96 -5.44 -0.35
N ALA A 14 2.15 -5.49 -0.94
CA ALA A 14 2.34 -5.48 -2.39
C ALA A 14 1.74 -6.73 -3.05
N PHE A 15 1.89 -7.90 -2.43
CA PHE A 15 1.30 -9.15 -2.90
C PHE A 15 -0.24 -9.06 -2.92
N PHE A 16 -0.87 -8.70 -1.81
CA PHE A 16 -2.33 -8.60 -1.73
C PHE A 16 -2.90 -7.42 -2.54
N GLN A 17 -2.10 -6.40 -2.85
CA GLN A 17 -2.48 -5.33 -3.76
C GLN A 17 -2.63 -5.84 -5.20
N THR A 18 -1.74 -6.74 -5.64
CA THR A 18 -1.70 -7.27 -7.02
C THR A 18 -2.63 -8.48 -7.19
N LEU A 19 -2.82 -9.27 -6.15
CA LEU A 19 -3.51 -10.56 -6.19
C LEU A 19 -4.89 -10.53 -6.88
N PRO A 20 -5.84 -9.62 -6.55
CA PRO A 20 -7.14 -9.60 -7.19
C PRO A 20 -7.08 -9.36 -8.70
N VAL A 21 -6.16 -8.49 -9.13
CA VAL A 21 -5.97 -8.17 -10.55
C VAL A 21 -5.44 -9.38 -11.30
N VAL A 22 -4.42 -10.06 -10.75
CA VAL A 22 -3.85 -11.27 -11.37
C VAL A 22 -4.88 -12.38 -11.43
N LEU A 23 -5.63 -12.62 -10.36
CA LEU A 23 -6.70 -13.64 -10.35
C LEU A 23 -7.78 -13.34 -11.40
N ARG A 24 -8.12 -12.05 -11.59
CA ARG A 24 -9.07 -11.64 -12.62
C ARG A 24 -8.53 -11.89 -14.03
N LEU A 25 -7.26 -11.58 -14.29
CA LEU A 25 -6.61 -11.80 -15.59
C LEU A 25 -6.48 -13.29 -15.92
N LEU A 26 -6.33 -14.15 -14.92
CA LEU A 26 -6.28 -15.61 -15.08
C LEU A 26 -7.65 -16.25 -15.22
N GLY A 27 -8.73 -15.47 -15.11
CA GLY A 27 -10.10 -16.00 -15.13
C GLY A 27 -10.49 -16.83 -13.89
N TRP A 28 -9.73 -16.70 -12.80
CA TRP A 28 -9.97 -17.40 -11.53
C TRP A 28 -10.82 -16.57 -10.54
N PHE A 29 -11.06 -15.33 -10.88
CA PHE A 29 -11.90 -14.44 -10.07
C PHE A 29 -13.33 -14.45 -10.64
N PRO A 30 -14.38 -14.37 -9.80
CA PRO A 30 -15.77 -14.38 -10.24
C PRO A 30 -16.07 -13.30 -11.29
N GLU A 31 -17.06 -13.55 -12.15
CA GLU A 31 -17.53 -12.55 -13.10
C GLU A 31 -18.32 -11.43 -12.39
N ASN A 32 -18.49 -10.31 -13.09
CA ASN A 32 -19.13 -9.14 -12.48
C ASN A 32 -20.62 -9.38 -12.16
N ASP A 33 -21.24 -10.33 -12.86
CA ASP A 33 -22.67 -10.66 -12.72
C ASP A 33 -22.92 -11.80 -11.73
N ASP A 34 -21.86 -12.44 -11.23
CA ASP A 34 -21.99 -13.49 -10.22
C ASP A 34 -22.49 -12.90 -8.90
N THR A 35 -23.61 -13.40 -8.40
CA THR A 35 -24.19 -12.99 -7.13
C THR A 35 -24.14 -14.09 -6.09
N ILE A 36 -23.96 -13.69 -4.83
CA ILE A 36 -24.03 -14.59 -3.68
C ILE A 36 -25.00 -14.01 -2.64
N SER A 37 -25.79 -14.88 -2.05
CA SER A 37 -26.64 -14.51 -0.91
C SER A 37 -25.86 -14.68 0.38
N PHE A 38 -25.64 -13.59 1.10
CA PHE A 38 -24.95 -13.58 2.38
C PHE A 38 -25.81 -12.86 3.44
N ALA A 39 -26.12 -13.54 4.55
CA ALA A 39 -26.93 -13.01 5.65
C ALA A 39 -28.31 -12.43 5.20
N GLY A 40 -28.90 -12.99 4.14
CA GLY A 40 -30.18 -12.53 3.61
C GLY A 40 -30.10 -11.35 2.62
N PHE A 41 -28.90 -10.91 2.29
CA PHE A 41 -28.66 -9.88 1.27
C PHE A 41 -28.01 -10.51 0.03
N GLU A 42 -28.52 -10.18 -1.14
CA GLU A 42 -27.87 -10.51 -2.40
C GLU A 42 -26.77 -9.47 -2.66
N THR A 43 -25.56 -9.95 -2.89
CA THR A 43 -24.41 -9.11 -3.21
C THR A 43 -23.57 -9.74 -4.30
N ASN A 44 -22.78 -8.92 -5.00
CA ASN A 44 -21.86 -9.44 -5.99
C ASN A 44 -20.76 -10.27 -5.29
N THR A 45 -20.46 -11.46 -5.84
CA THR A 45 -19.47 -12.40 -5.28
C THR A 45 -18.06 -11.79 -5.15
N ILE A 46 -17.71 -10.83 -6.01
CA ILE A 46 -16.41 -10.12 -5.97
C ILE A 46 -16.26 -9.30 -4.70
N LEU A 47 -17.34 -8.67 -4.21
CA LEU A 47 -17.27 -7.73 -3.08
C LEU A 47 -16.74 -8.38 -1.80
N PRO A 48 -17.28 -9.48 -1.28
CA PRO A 48 -16.75 -10.12 -0.08
C PRO A 48 -15.32 -10.62 -0.25
N LEU A 49 -14.94 -11.09 -1.45
CA LEU A 49 -13.58 -11.50 -1.75
C LEU A 49 -12.61 -10.31 -1.69
N LEU A 50 -12.97 -9.17 -2.29
CA LEU A 50 -12.17 -7.95 -2.21
C LEU A 50 -12.07 -7.44 -0.78
N VAL A 51 -13.17 -7.47 -0.02
CA VAL A 51 -13.16 -7.08 1.41
C VAL A 51 -12.22 -7.97 2.20
N ALA A 52 -12.26 -9.28 2.02
CA ALA A 52 -11.37 -10.21 2.70
C ALA A 52 -9.90 -9.92 2.39
N VAL A 53 -9.55 -9.71 1.12
CA VAL A 53 -8.18 -9.33 0.70
C VAL A 53 -7.77 -8.00 1.33
N LYS A 54 -8.64 -7.00 1.38
CA LYS A 54 -8.36 -5.68 1.98
C LYS A 54 -8.21 -5.74 3.50
N VAL A 55 -8.95 -6.60 4.18
CA VAL A 55 -8.77 -6.84 5.62
C VAL A 55 -7.38 -7.42 5.89
N ILE A 56 -6.96 -8.45 5.16
CA ILE A 56 -5.63 -9.05 5.31
C ILE A 56 -4.54 -8.00 4.99
N GLN A 57 -4.71 -7.23 3.93
CA GLN A 57 -3.81 -6.14 3.57
C GLN A 57 -3.73 -5.07 4.67
N GLY A 58 -4.84 -4.77 5.32
CA GLY A 58 -4.90 -3.85 6.48
C GLY A 58 -4.04 -4.33 7.64
N PHE A 59 -4.09 -5.61 7.99
CA PHE A 59 -3.21 -6.19 9.01
C PHE A 59 -1.73 -6.09 8.62
N ALA A 60 -1.39 -6.39 7.37
CA ALA A 60 -0.02 -6.26 6.87
C ALA A 60 0.49 -4.81 6.96
N THR A 61 -0.38 -3.84 6.63
CA THR A 61 -0.07 -2.41 6.76
C THR A 61 0.14 -2.00 8.21
N ALA A 62 -0.73 -2.45 9.12
CA ALA A 62 -0.60 -2.16 10.55
C ALA A 62 0.73 -2.69 11.11
N GLN A 63 1.09 -3.93 10.75
CA GLN A 63 2.38 -4.53 11.13
C GLN A 63 3.58 -3.72 10.60
N ALA A 64 3.53 -3.28 9.35
CA ALA A 64 4.58 -2.46 8.76
C ALA A 64 4.72 -1.10 9.48
N ASN A 65 3.59 -0.44 9.80
CA ASN A 65 3.59 0.85 10.49
C ASN A 65 4.17 0.76 11.91
N VAL A 66 3.86 -0.30 12.65
CA VAL A 66 4.46 -0.55 13.98
C VAL A 66 5.97 -0.73 13.86
N GLY A 67 6.42 -1.52 12.88
CA GLY A 67 7.85 -1.70 12.59
C GLY A 67 8.54 -0.39 12.25
N TYR A 68 7.93 0.40 11.36
CA TYR A 68 8.44 1.70 10.93
C TYR A 68 8.58 2.69 12.09
N GLY A 69 7.52 2.87 12.89
CA GLY A 69 7.54 3.79 14.04
C GLY A 69 8.61 3.42 15.06
N SER A 70 8.77 2.12 15.35
CA SER A 70 9.80 1.63 16.26
C SER A 70 11.22 1.83 15.71
N MET A 71 11.44 1.63 14.40
CA MET A 71 12.74 1.89 13.77
C MET A 71 13.07 3.38 13.72
N MET A 72 12.08 4.26 13.59
CA MET A 72 12.29 5.71 13.65
C MET A 72 12.72 6.16 15.05
N ALA A 73 12.16 5.57 16.11
CA ALA A 73 12.61 5.83 17.48
C ALA A 73 14.08 5.44 17.66
N ASP A 74 14.48 4.25 17.17
CA ASP A 74 15.89 3.80 17.23
C ASP A 74 16.84 4.76 16.50
N VAL A 75 16.42 5.36 15.38
CA VAL A 75 17.20 6.38 14.66
C VAL A 75 17.36 7.66 15.49
N CYS A 76 16.34 8.06 16.22
CA CYS A 76 16.41 9.23 17.12
C CYS A 76 17.40 8.98 18.26
N ASP A 77 17.39 7.77 18.84
CA ASP A 77 18.33 7.39 19.91
C ASP A 77 19.77 7.32 19.38
N GLU A 78 20.00 6.79 18.18
CA GLU A 78 21.32 6.80 17.55
C GLU A 78 21.83 8.22 17.29
N HIS A 79 20.96 9.12 16.84
CA HIS A 79 21.32 10.52 16.64
C HIS A 79 21.71 11.20 17.96
N GLU A 80 20.96 10.96 19.03
CA GLU A 80 21.27 11.48 20.38
C GLU A 80 22.61 10.93 20.87
N TYR A 81 22.87 9.65 20.70
CA TYR A 81 24.15 9.02 21.05
C TYR A 81 25.34 9.65 20.32
N GLN A 82 25.19 9.93 19.03
CA GLN A 82 26.28 10.49 18.21
C GLN A 82 26.51 11.99 18.43
N THR A 83 25.47 12.77 18.73
CA THR A 83 25.52 14.23 18.74
C THR A 83 25.30 14.86 20.11
N GLY A 84 24.87 14.08 21.10
CA GLY A 84 24.48 14.57 22.42
C GLY A 84 23.19 15.42 22.40
N ARG A 85 22.43 15.42 21.29
CA ARG A 85 21.24 16.25 21.11
C ARG A 85 20.03 15.40 20.73
N ARG A 86 18.98 15.47 21.54
CA ARG A 86 17.72 14.82 21.26
C ARG A 86 16.87 15.67 20.31
N GLN A 87 16.62 15.18 19.08
CA GLN A 87 15.92 15.91 18.02
C GLN A 87 14.71 15.13 17.46
N GLU A 88 14.02 14.40 18.30
CA GLU A 88 12.84 13.60 17.88
C GLU A 88 11.83 14.43 17.07
N GLY A 89 11.54 15.68 17.51
CA GLY A 89 10.61 16.56 16.83
C GLY A 89 10.97 16.83 15.39
N ALA A 90 12.27 17.00 15.06
CA ALA A 90 12.74 17.21 13.70
C ALA A 90 12.54 15.98 12.83
N TYR A 91 12.85 14.77 13.34
CA TYR A 91 12.67 13.51 12.63
C TYR A 91 11.18 13.23 12.34
N PHE A 92 10.31 13.33 13.35
CA PHE A 92 8.88 13.11 13.14
C PHE A 92 8.22 14.20 12.30
N ALA A 93 8.70 15.45 12.35
CA ALA A 93 8.26 16.50 11.43
C ALA A 93 8.63 16.18 9.98
N ALA A 94 9.84 15.67 9.73
CA ALA A 94 10.26 15.22 8.39
C ALA A 94 9.42 14.06 7.87
N VAL A 95 9.07 13.10 8.74
CA VAL A 95 8.15 11.99 8.42
C VAL A 95 6.76 12.53 8.03
N ALA A 96 6.19 13.42 8.86
CA ALA A 96 4.88 14.02 8.61
C ALA A 96 4.86 14.86 7.32
N PHE A 97 5.93 15.63 7.07
CA PHE A 97 6.10 16.37 5.83
C PHE A 97 6.15 15.44 4.61
N SER A 98 6.97 14.39 4.67
CA SER A 98 7.10 13.40 3.59
C SER A 98 5.77 12.73 3.29
N ALA A 99 5.00 12.35 4.32
CA ALA A 99 3.69 11.73 4.15
C ALA A 99 2.70 12.67 3.45
N LYS A 100 2.66 13.96 3.85
CA LYS A 100 1.80 14.97 3.21
C LYS A 100 2.23 15.28 1.79
N ALA A 101 3.52 15.44 1.54
CA ALA A 101 4.07 15.68 0.21
C ALA A 101 3.76 14.52 -0.73
N THR A 102 3.96 13.27 -0.29
CA THR A 102 3.66 12.07 -1.06
C THR A 102 2.16 11.96 -1.35
N SER A 103 1.29 12.29 -0.38
CA SER A 103 -0.17 12.29 -0.59
C SER A 103 -0.59 13.31 -1.65
N GLY A 104 -0.04 14.53 -1.61
CA GLY A 104 -0.31 15.56 -2.62
C GLY A 104 0.17 15.14 -4.02
N LEU A 105 1.41 14.66 -4.13
CA LEU A 105 1.96 14.15 -5.39
C LEU A 105 1.16 12.94 -5.89
N GLY A 106 0.73 12.06 -5.01
CA GLY A 106 -0.08 10.89 -5.35
C GLY A 106 -1.40 11.28 -6.03
N THR A 107 -2.06 12.33 -5.57
CA THR A 107 -3.29 12.84 -6.20
C THR A 107 -3.04 13.35 -7.62
N VAL A 108 -1.95 14.07 -7.84
CA VAL A 108 -1.56 14.56 -9.17
C VAL A 108 -1.23 13.38 -10.10
N ILE A 109 -0.43 12.42 -9.63
CA ILE A 109 -0.07 11.21 -10.40
C ILE A 109 -1.32 10.40 -10.74
N ALA A 110 -2.27 10.25 -9.80
CA ALA A 110 -3.53 9.57 -10.07
C ALA A 110 -4.34 10.24 -11.19
N GLY A 111 -4.40 11.58 -11.20
CA GLY A 111 -5.04 12.33 -12.28
C GLY A 111 -4.39 12.07 -13.64
N PHE A 112 -3.06 12.10 -13.72
CA PHE A 112 -2.33 11.75 -14.94
C PHE A 112 -2.54 10.29 -15.35
N ALA A 113 -2.55 9.36 -14.41
CA ALA A 113 -2.80 7.94 -14.71
C ALA A 113 -4.19 7.74 -15.32
N LEU A 114 -5.23 8.37 -14.77
CA LEU A 114 -6.58 8.33 -15.33
C LEU A 114 -6.63 8.90 -16.76
N GLN A 115 -5.90 9.98 -17.01
CA GLN A 115 -5.80 10.57 -18.34
C GLN A 115 -5.09 9.65 -19.33
N LEU A 116 -4.00 9.02 -18.92
CA LEU A 116 -3.22 8.09 -19.76
C LEU A 116 -4.03 6.84 -20.18
N ILE A 117 -4.89 6.33 -19.30
CA ILE A 117 -5.77 5.19 -19.61
C ILE A 117 -7.07 5.61 -20.31
N ASN A 118 -7.23 6.88 -20.67
CA ASN A 118 -8.42 7.45 -21.26
C ASN A 118 -9.68 7.14 -20.44
N TRP A 119 -9.61 7.37 -19.10
CA TRP A 119 -10.76 7.14 -18.24
C TRP A 119 -11.92 8.03 -18.67
N PRO A 120 -13.09 7.45 -19.02
CA PRO A 120 -14.22 8.22 -19.52
C PRO A 120 -14.81 9.10 -18.41
N VAL A 121 -15.17 10.31 -18.77
CA VAL A 121 -15.82 11.28 -17.86
C VAL A 121 -17.11 11.77 -18.49
N GLY A 122 -18.13 12.01 -17.67
CA GLY A 122 -19.39 12.57 -18.16
C GLY A 122 -20.60 11.98 -17.43
N PRO A 123 -21.78 12.62 -17.58
CA PRO A 123 -23.00 12.20 -16.89
C PRO A 123 -23.57 10.85 -17.36
N HIS A 124 -23.07 10.33 -18.48
CA HIS A 124 -23.46 9.02 -19.04
C HIS A 124 -22.70 7.86 -18.41
N ILE A 125 -21.62 8.13 -17.65
CA ILE A 125 -20.86 7.10 -16.93
C ILE A 125 -21.40 7.01 -15.49
N GLN A 126 -22.27 6.03 -15.25
CA GLN A 126 -22.90 5.82 -13.94
C GLN A 126 -22.47 4.51 -13.29
N THR A 127 -22.06 3.53 -14.09
CA THR A 127 -21.67 2.19 -13.62
C THR A 127 -20.40 1.73 -14.32
N ALA A 128 -19.78 0.67 -13.78
CA ALA A 128 -18.63 0.04 -14.42
C ALA A 128 -18.93 -0.52 -15.81
N ALA A 129 -20.20 -0.84 -16.10
CA ALA A 129 -20.64 -1.33 -17.41
C ALA A 129 -20.56 -0.25 -18.51
N ASP A 130 -20.57 1.02 -18.11
CA ASP A 130 -20.47 2.15 -19.04
C ASP A 130 -19.00 2.45 -19.42
N VAL A 131 -18.04 1.79 -18.78
CA VAL A 131 -16.59 1.97 -19.03
C VAL A 131 -16.10 0.88 -19.99
N PRO A 132 -15.36 1.23 -21.05
CA PRO A 132 -14.78 0.25 -21.96
C PRO A 132 -13.96 -0.83 -21.23
N PRO A 133 -14.09 -2.11 -21.58
CA PRO A 133 -13.38 -3.21 -20.91
C PRO A 133 -11.86 -3.02 -20.90
N GLU A 134 -11.29 -2.47 -21.98
CA GLU A 134 -9.86 -2.16 -22.07
C GLU A 134 -9.44 -1.11 -21.03
N THR A 135 -10.25 -0.08 -20.82
CA THR A 135 -9.98 0.97 -19.82
C THR A 135 -10.07 0.41 -18.40
N LEU A 136 -11.05 -0.48 -18.14
CA LEU A 136 -11.13 -1.20 -16.85
C LEU A 136 -9.91 -2.09 -16.61
N MET A 137 -9.43 -2.79 -17.63
CA MET A 137 -8.23 -3.60 -17.56
C MET A 137 -6.99 -2.74 -17.27
N ASN A 138 -6.83 -1.62 -17.98
CA ASN A 138 -5.74 -0.68 -17.77
C ASN A 138 -5.77 -0.09 -16.36
N MET A 139 -6.95 0.23 -15.82
CA MET A 139 -7.12 0.67 -14.44
C MET A 139 -6.68 -0.42 -13.45
N GLY A 140 -7.04 -1.67 -13.70
CA GLY A 140 -6.59 -2.81 -12.90
C GLY A 140 -5.06 -2.93 -12.89
N LEU A 141 -4.40 -2.80 -14.03
CA LEU A 141 -2.94 -2.83 -14.14
C LEU A 141 -2.27 -1.66 -13.40
N VAL A 142 -2.84 -0.46 -13.47
CA VAL A 142 -2.35 0.70 -12.72
C VAL A 142 -2.50 0.46 -11.23
N TYR A 143 -3.70 0.09 -10.79
CA TYR A 143 -4.02 -0.07 -9.37
C TYR A 143 -3.32 -1.26 -8.71
N GLY A 144 -3.14 -2.36 -9.40
CA GLY A 144 -2.49 -3.57 -8.90
C GLY A 144 -0.97 -3.54 -9.11
N PRO A 145 -0.45 -4.09 -10.24
CA PRO A 145 0.98 -4.29 -10.45
C PRO A 145 1.83 -3.02 -10.40
N ILE A 146 1.36 -1.90 -10.98
CA ILE A 146 2.14 -0.66 -11.04
C ILE A 146 2.29 -0.05 -9.65
N ILE A 147 1.21 0.06 -8.88
CA ILE A 147 1.29 0.56 -7.49
C ILE A 147 2.08 -0.42 -6.61
N ALA A 148 1.90 -1.73 -6.77
CA ALA A 148 2.65 -2.72 -6.01
C ALA A 148 4.16 -2.66 -6.30
N SER A 149 4.58 -2.31 -7.52
CA SER A 149 6.01 -2.14 -7.85
C SER A 149 6.68 -1.06 -7.00
N LEU A 150 5.97 0.02 -6.66
CA LEU A 150 6.47 1.05 -5.74
C LEU A 150 6.66 0.48 -4.33
N GLY A 151 5.78 -0.43 -3.90
CA GLY A 151 5.94 -1.17 -2.64
C GLY A 151 7.21 -2.03 -2.64
N PHE A 152 7.49 -2.76 -3.72
CA PHE A 152 8.73 -3.53 -3.85
C PHE A 152 9.98 -2.65 -3.83
N ILE A 153 9.95 -1.50 -4.53
CA ILE A 153 11.05 -0.52 -4.50
C ILE A 153 11.29 -0.04 -3.06
N SER A 154 10.22 0.28 -2.31
CA SER A 154 10.32 0.68 -0.91
C SER A 154 10.98 -0.39 -0.03
N VAL A 155 10.66 -1.67 -0.25
CA VAL A 155 11.30 -2.79 0.47
C VAL A 155 12.82 -2.82 0.23
N ILE A 156 13.30 -2.52 -0.99
CA ILE A 156 14.73 -2.45 -1.28
C ILE A 156 15.42 -1.40 -0.39
N PHE A 157 14.81 -0.23 -0.21
CA PHE A 157 15.35 0.79 0.70
C PHE A 157 15.35 0.31 2.15
N TYR A 158 14.33 -0.41 2.61
CA TYR A 158 14.30 -0.96 3.97
C TYR A 158 15.39 -2.01 4.20
N THR A 159 15.84 -2.74 3.18
CA THR A 159 16.96 -3.67 3.34
C THR A 159 18.28 -2.98 3.68
N GLN A 160 18.43 -1.71 3.31
CA GLN A 160 19.64 -0.91 3.59
C GLN A 160 19.73 -0.40 5.03
N TYR A 161 18.64 -0.49 5.80
CA TYR A 161 18.65 -0.14 7.22
C TYR A 161 19.59 -1.07 8.00
N ARG A 162 20.60 -0.50 8.69
CA ARG A 162 21.71 -1.23 9.30
C ARG A 162 21.70 -1.23 10.82
N LEU A 163 20.82 -0.48 11.46
CA LEU A 163 20.74 -0.44 12.92
C LEU A 163 20.20 -1.78 13.44
N THR A 164 21.05 -2.57 14.10
CA THR A 164 20.68 -3.85 14.70
C THR A 164 20.21 -3.67 16.14
N ALA A 165 19.50 -4.66 16.68
CA ALA A 165 19.08 -4.65 18.08
C ALA A 165 20.29 -4.64 19.04
N GLU A 166 21.38 -5.31 18.68
CA GLU A 166 22.64 -5.34 19.43
C GLU A 166 23.24 -3.92 19.49
N ARG A 167 23.34 -3.24 18.35
CA ARG A 167 23.84 -1.86 18.26
C ARG A 167 22.98 -0.91 19.09
N HIS A 168 21.65 -1.07 19.06
CA HIS A 168 20.74 -0.25 19.88
C HIS A 168 20.95 -0.49 21.38
N THR A 169 21.20 -1.73 21.80
CA THR A 169 21.47 -2.05 23.22
C THR A 169 22.81 -1.46 23.70
N GLU A 170 23.82 -1.32 22.83
CA GLU A 170 25.10 -0.70 23.13
C GLU A 170 25.00 0.83 23.34
N MET A 171 23.94 1.46 22.82
CA MET A 171 23.72 2.91 22.91
C MET A 171 22.91 3.33 24.15
N LEU A 172 22.20 2.40 24.76
CA LEU A 172 21.42 2.62 26.00
C LEU A 172 22.27 2.37 27.26
#